data_3e31a26b730e52b48bbfde66273c7b4e
#
_entry.id   3e31a26b730e52b48bbfde66273c7b4e
#
_cell.length_a   1.000
_cell.length_b   1.000
_cell.length_c   1.000
_cell.angle_alpha   90.00
_cell.angle_beta   90.00
_cell.angle_gamma   90.00
#
_symmetry.space_group_name_H-M   'P 1'
#
loop_
_entity.id
_entity.type
_entity.pdbx_description
1 polymer ?
#
loop_
_entity_poly.entity_id
_entity_poly.type
_entity_poly.pdbx_seq_one_letter_code
_entity_poly.pdbx_strand_id
1 'polypeptide(L)'
;MLKGALIGFGIMLGSIAIPGFHWVTIWFGPFIAGYFGGGIAKADEDKIVKFGLLVAGMMLLPVAIALSALYIFDVGGSVRIFLIVMAIVIVPYTWFGVTLGALFSYLSRKKAAEKAAVEEAETASS
;
A
#
# COMPACT_ATOMS: atom_id res chain seq x y z
N MET A 1 9.62 1.15 -10.01
CA MET A 1 8.97 0.28 -9.02
C MET A 1 9.40 0.58 -7.59
N LEU A 2 10.68 0.55 -7.27
CA LEU A 2 11.19 0.81 -5.92
C LEU A 2 10.81 2.21 -5.39
N LYS A 3 10.92 3.25 -6.21
CA LYS A 3 10.49 4.61 -5.81
C LYS A 3 9.01 4.68 -5.43
N GLY A 4 8.14 4.08 -6.24
CA GLY A 4 6.71 4.03 -5.93
C GLY A 4 6.41 3.22 -4.67
N ALA A 5 7.11 2.11 -4.45
CA ALA A 5 6.98 1.31 -3.24
C ALA A 5 7.45 2.07 -1.99
N LEU A 6 8.57 2.79 -2.07
CA LEU A 6 9.08 3.64 -0.97
C LEU A 6 8.11 4.78 -0.64
N ILE A 7 7.52 5.42 -1.65
CA ILE A 7 6.53 6.48 -1.44
C ILE A 7 5.26 5.91 -0.82
N GLY A 8 4.75 4.79 -1.33
CA GLY A 8 3.58 4.10 -0.75
C GLY A 8 3.82 3.69 0.71
N PHE A 9 4.98 3.14 0.99
CA PHE A 9 5.40 2.79 2.35
C PHE A 9 5.56 4.03 3.25
N GLY A 10 6.14 5.12 2.73
CA GLY A 10 6.25 6.40 3.43
C GLY A 10 4.89 7.01 3.76
N ILE A 11 3.92 6.93 2.84
CA ILE A 11 2.54 7.36 3.07
C ILE A 11 1.91 6.55 4.22
N MET A 12 2.10 5.23 4.23
CA MET A 12 1.60 4.37 5.30
C MET A 12 2.18 4.75 6.65
N LEU A 13 3.50 4.90 6.76
CA LEU A 13 4.17 5.28 8.00
C LEU A 13 3.77 6.69 8.46
N GLY A 14 3.70 7.66 7.53
CA GLY A 14 3.29 9.02 7.83
C GLY A 14 1.85 9.10 8.33
N SER A 15 0.98 8.26 7.79
CA SER A 15 -0.43 8.19 8.19
C SER A 15 -0.63 7.68 9.61
N ILE A 16 0.26 6.81 10.09
CA ILE A 16 0.24 6.31 11.47
C ILE A 16 0.67 7.40 12.45
N ALA A 17 1.54 8.33 12.02
CA ALA A 17 2.08 9.39 12.87
C ALA A 17 1.09 10.52 13.18
N ILE A 18 -0.02 10.65 12.44
CA ILE A 18 -1.00 11.71 12.64
C ILE A 18 -2.07 11.27 13.65
N PRO A 19 -2.11 11.82 14.87
CA PRO A 19 -3.11 11.46 15.87
C PRO A 19 -4.51 11.87 15.40
N GLY A 20 -5.47 10.97 15.54
CA GLY A 20 -6.87 11.16 15.13
C GLY A 20 -7.20 10.59 13.74
N PHE A 21 -6.30 10.64 12.78
CA PHE A 21 -6.49 10.01 11.47
C PHE A 21 -6.15 8.52 11.45
N HIS A 22 -5.43 8.03 12.46
CA HIS A 22 -4.95 6.65 12.49
C HIS A 22 -6.08 5.61 12.40
N TRP A 23 -7.26 5.87 12.94
CA TRP A 23 -8.39 4.96 12.83
C TRP A 23 -8.86 4.74 11.39
N VAL A 24 -8.94 5.80 10.61
CA VAL A 24 -9.30 5.71 9.19
C VAL A 24 -8.13 5.17 8.36
N THR A 25 -6.92 5.60 8.68
CA THR A 25 -5.73 5.27 7.91
C THR A 25 -5.26 3.83 8.13
N ILE A 26 -5.52 3.23 9.30
CA ILE A 26 -5.27 1.80 9.51
C ILE A 26 -6.07 0.96 8.51
N TRP A 27 -7.31 1.33 8.26
CA TRP A 27 -8.19 0.59 7.34
C TRP A 27 -7.93 0.91 5.86
N PHE A 28 -7.68 2.16 5.53
CA PHE A 28 -7.53 2.60 4.14
C PHE A 28 -6.08 2.88 3.71
N GLY A 29 -5.15 2.94 4.66
CA GLY A 29 -3.75 3.27 4.40
C GLY A 29 -3.10 2.41 3.32
N PRO A 30 -3.18 1.08 3.38
CA PRO A 30 -2.62 0.20 2.35
C PRO A 30 -3.24 0.43 0.96
N PHE A 31 -4.54 0.70 0.90
CA PHE A 31 -5.23 1.02 -0.35
C PHE A 31 -4.75 2.35 -0.94
N ILE A 32 -4.68 3.40 -0.13
CA ILE A 32 -4.20 4.73 -0.53
C ILE A 32 -2.74 4.65 -0.96
N ALA A 33 -1.90 3.96 -0.19
CA ALA A 33 -0.50 3.74 -0.51
C ALA A 33 -0.32 2.98 -1.84
N GLY A 34 -1.17 1.98 -2.09
CA GLY A 34 -1.21 1.23 -3.35
C GLY A 34 -1.63 2.09 -4.53
N TYR A 35 -2.65 2.94 -4.35
CA TYR A 35 -3.13 3.82 -5.40
C TYR A 35 -2.06 4.83 -5.85
N PHE A 36 -1.50 5.58 -4.91
CA PHE A 36 -0.48 6.58 -5.23
C PHE A 36 0.87 5.94 -5.58
N GLY A 37 1.32 5.00 -4.79
CA GLY A 37 2.59 4.30 -5.04
C GLY A 37 2.57 3.49 -6.34
N GLY A 38 1.48 2.80 -6.63
CA GLY A 38 1.26 2.07 -7.86
C GLY A 38 1.21 2.98 -9.08
N GLY A 39 0.59 4.16 -8.95
CA GLY A 39 0.58 5.20 -9.97
C GLY A 39 1.98 5.73 -10.29
N ILE A 40 2.77 6.05 -9.26
CA ILE A 40 4.15 6.52 -9.40
C ILE A 40 5.06 5.42 -9.96
N ALA A 41 4.89 4.18 -9.52
CA ALA A 41 5.62 3.03 -10.04
C ALA A 41 5.23 2.67 -11.47
N LYS A 42 4.15 3.24 -12.01
CA LYS A 42 3.54 2.85 -13.28
C LYS A 42 3.34 1.33 -13.36
N ALA A 43 2.83 0.77 -12.27
CA ALA A 43 2.58 -0.66 -12.19
C ALA A 43 1.48 -1.05 -13.17
N ASP A 44 1.88 -1.75 -14.23
CA ASP A 44 0.98 -2.32 -15.22
C ASP A 44 0.43 -3.66 -14.73
N GLU A 45 -0.50 -4.24 -15.48
CA GLU A 45 -1.23 -5.46 -15.12
C GLU A 45 -0.32 -6.58 -14.58
N ASP A 46 0.84 -6.80 -15.22
CA ASP A 46 1.80 -7.84 -14.83
C ASP A 46 2.58 -7.52 -13.55
N LYS A 47 2.62 -6.26 -13.13
CA LYS A 47 3.48 -5.75 -12.05
C LYS A 47 2.71 -5.40 -10.79
N ILE A 48 1.37 -5.34 -10.83
CA ILE A 48 0.52 -4.95 -9.70
C ILE A 48 0.74 -5.86 -8.50
N VAL A 49 0.71 -7.17 -8.71
CA VAL A 49 0.91 -8.16 -7.64
C VAL A 49 2.33 -8.09 -7.08
N LYS A 50 3.33 -7.94 -7.96
CA LYS A 50 4.73 -7.78 -7.55
C LYS A 50 4.94 -6.50 -6.75
N PHE A 51 4.29 -5.41 -7.15
CA PHE A 51 4.31 -4.15 -6.42
C PHE A 51 3.70 -4.30 -5.01
N GLY A 52 2.53 -4.93 -4.91
CA GLY A 52 1.90 -5.21 -3.62
C GLY A 52 2.78 -6.08 -2.71
N LEU A 53 3.42 -7.11 -3.29
CA LEU A 53 4.34 -7.98 -2.57
C LEU A 53 5.60 -7.24 -2.08
N LEU A 54 6.12 -6.33 -2.90
CA LEU A 54 7.28 -5.50 -2.53
C LEU A 54 6.96 -4.59 -1.34
N VAL A 55 5.81 -3.90 -1.36
CA VAL A 55 5.37 -3.04 -0.25
C VAL A 55 5.10 -3.86 1.01
N ALA A 56 4.45 -5.01 0.89
CA ALA A 56 4.23 -5.92 2.01
C ALA A 56 5.55 -6.46 2.58
N GLY A 57 6.52 -6.76 1.71
CA GLY A 57 7.87 -7.14 2.13
C GLY A 57 8.60 -6.05 2.91
N MET A 58 8.46 -4.79 2.49
CA MET A 58 8.99 -3.65 3.24
C MET A 58 8.35 -3.52 4.62
N MET A 59 7.09 -3.94 4.77
CA MET A 59 6.38 -3.91 6.04
C MET A 59 6.92 -4.93 7.06
N LEU A 60 7.64 -5.96 6.59
CA LEU A 60 8.30 -6.91 7.49
C LEU A 60 9.37 -6.26 8.38
N LEU A 61 10.01 -5.18 7.90
CA LEU A 61 11.04 -4.48 8.67
C LEU A 61 10.46 -3.82 9.94
N PRO A 62 9.45 -2.93 9.87
CA PRO A 62 8.86 -2.35 11.07
C PRO A 62 8.17 -3.40 11.95
N VAL A 63 7.59 -4.44 11.37
CA VAL A 63 7.01 -5.57 12.12
C VAL A 63 8.10 -6.31 12.91
N ALA A 64 9.23 -6.62 12.29
CA ALA A 64 10.38 -7.25 12.97
C ALA A 64 10.92 -6.38 14.10
N ILE A 65 11.05 -5.08 13.88
CA ILE A 65 11.47 -4.11 14.91
C ILE A 65 10.47 -4.10 16.07
N ALA A 66 9.17 -4.04 15.79
CA ALA A 66 8.13 -4.05 16.82
C ALA A 66 8.14 -5.35 17.64
N LEU A 67 8.25 -6.50 16.98
CA LEU A 67 8.35 -7.81 17.65
C LEU A 67 9.62 -7.92 18.50
N SER A 68 10.76 -7.43 18.01
CA SER A 68 12.01 -7.39 18.77
C SER A 68 11.88 -6.50 20.02
N ALA A 69 11.22 -5.36 19.89
CA ALA A 69 10.96 -4.48 21.03
C ALA A 69 10.10 -5.16 22.11
N LEU A 70 9.13 -6.00 21.73
CA LEU A 70 8.33 -6.77 22.70
C LEU A 70 9.18 -7.69 23.58
N TYR A 71 10.24 -8.26 23.01
CA TYR A 71 11.19 -9.09 23.76
C TYR A 71 12.12 -8.27 24.62
N ILE A 72 12.64 -7.15 24.10
CA ILE A 72 13.59 -6.27 24.82
C ILE A 72 12.92 -5.62 26.04
N PHE A 73 11.68 -5.16 25.90
CA PHE A 73 10.92 -4.49 26.98
C PHE A 73 10.10 -5.45 27.85
N ASP A 74 10.25 -6.77 27.65
CA ASP A 74 9.57 -7.83 28.39
C ASP A 74 8.05 -7.60 28.52
N VAL A 75 7.43 -7.18 27.41
CA VAL A 75 5.98 -7.01 27.33
C VAL A 75 5.31 -8.37 27.40
N GLY A 76 4.71 -8.68 28.55
CA GLY A 76 4.07 -9.96 28.81
C GLY A 76 2.55 -9.97 28.60
N GLY A 77 1.97 -11.16 28.80
CA GLY A 77 0.52 -11.36 28.88
C GLY A 77 -0.24 -11.18 27.57
N SER A 78 -1.51 -10.78 27.71
CA SER A 78 -2.45 -10.65 26.57
C SER A 78 -2.03 -9.62 25.53
N VAL A 79 -1.29 -8.58 25.95
CA VAL A 79 -0.79 -7.54 25.04
C VAL A 79 0.21 -8.13 24.05
N ARG A 80 1.12 -8.97 24.50
CA ARG A 80 2.10 -9.66 23.65
C ARG A 80 1.40 -10.51 22.58
N ILE A 81 0.43 -11.32 23.00
CA ILE A 81 -0.33 -12.19 22.10
C ILE A 81 -1.07 -11.35 21.07
N PHE A 82 -1.76 -10.29 21.50
CA PHE A 82 -2.48 -9.38 20.62
C PHE A 82 -1.55 -8.76 19.56
N LEU A 83 -0.38 -8.26 19.94
CA LEU A 83 0.56 -7.64 19.02
C LEU A 83 1.18 -8.64 18.04
N ILE A 84 1.43 -9.89 18.46
CA ILE A 84 1.89 -10.95 17.56
C ILE A 84 0.80 -11.30 16.54
N VAL A 85 -0.44 -11.46 16.95
CA VAL A 85 -1.56 -11.72 16.05
C VAL A 85 -1.74 -10.57 15.05
N MET A 86 -1.69 -9.32 15.54
CA MET A 86 -1.76 -8.15 14.66
C MET A 86 -0.60 -8.10 13.65
N ALA A 87 0.60 -8.46 14.06
CA ALA A 87 1.75 -8.51 13.16
C ALA A 87 1.58 -9.55 12.04
N ILE A 88 1.01 -10.72 12.37
CA ILE A 88 0.72 -11.77 11.39
C ILE A 88 -0.36 -11.33 10.39
N VAL A 89 -1.37 -10.59 10.84
CA VAL A 89 -2.49 -10.15 10.01
C VAL A 89 -2.12 -8.95 9.14
N ILE A 90 -1.29 -8.03 9.64
CA ILE A 90 -1.00 -6.76 8.96
C ILE A 90 -0.25 -6.96 7.64
N VAL A 91 0.59 -7.97 7.52
CA VAL A 91 1.37 -8.24 6.30
C VAL A 91 0.48 -8.65 5.13
N PRO A 92 -0.36 -9.71 5.23
CA PRO A 92 -1.27 -10.08 4.16
C PRO A 92 -2.34 -9.01 3.91
N TYR A 93 -2.80 -8.30 4.94
CA TYR A 93 -3.71 -7.18 4.81
C TYR A 93 -3.08 -6.04 3.98
N THR A 94 -1.83 -5.69 4.25
CA THR A 94 -1.08 -4.69 3.49
C THR A 94 -0.91 -5.12 2.03
N TRP A 95 -0.53 -6.36 1.79
CA TRP A 95 -0.40 -6.89 0.43
C TRP A 95 -1.72 -6.78 -0.35
N PHE A 96 -2.81 -7.19 0.25
CA PHE A 96 -4.13 -7.14 -0.38
C PHE A 96 -4.58 -5.70 -0.65
N GLY A 97 -4.48 -4.81 0.34
CA GLY A 97 -4.88 -3.41 0.22
C GLY A 97 -4.04 -2.65 -0.82
N VAL A 98 -2.73 -2.84 -0.81
CA VAL A 98 -1.81 -2.22 -1.78
C VAL A 98 -2.06 -2.75 -3.19
N THR A 99 -2.31 -4.04 -3.35
CA THR A 99 -2.62 -4.65 -4.63
C THR A 99 -3.91 -4.08 -5.21
N LEU A 100 -4.98 -3.98 -4.40
CA LEU A 100 -6.23 -3.34 -4.82
C LEU A 100 -6.04 -1.86 -5.18
N GLY A 101 -5.32 -1.10 -4.37
CA GLY A 101 -5.03 0.30 -4.64
C GLY A 101 -4.27 0.49 -5.96
N ALA A 102 -3.25 -0.31 -6.20
CA ALA A 102 -2.48 -0.29 -7.45
C ALA A 102 -3.35 -0.69 -8.66
N LEU A 103 -4.24 -1.66 -8.49
CA LEU A 103 -5.20 -2.06 -9.53
C LEU A 103 -6.14 -0.91 -9.89
N PHE A 104 -6.69 -0.22 -8.91
CA PHE A 104 -7.53 0.96 -9.16
C PHE A 104 -6.78 2.07 -9.86
N SER A 105 -5.54 2.32 -9.47
CA SER A 105 -4.66 3.29 -10.15
C SER A 105 -4.42 2.91 -11.61
N TYR A 106 -4.15 1.64 -11.89
CA TYR A 106 -3.98 1.12 -13.24
C TYR A 106 -5.25 1.29 -14.08
N LEU A 107 -6.41 0.90 -13.57
CA LEU A 107 -7.69 1.03 -14.27
C LEU A 107 -8.04 2.49 -14.55
N SER A 108 -7.78 3.41 -13.62
CA SER A 108 -7.98 4.85 -13.81
C SER A 108 -7.12 5.39 -14.95
N ARG A 109 -5.85 4.98 -15.01
CA ARG A 109 -4.92 5.39 -16.09
C ARG A 109 -5.34 4.80 -17.44
N LYS A 110 -5.77 3.54 -17.47
CA LYS A 110 -6.26 2.89 -18.69
C LYS A 110 -7.49 3.59 -19.24
N LYS A 111 -8.47 3.89 -18.39
CA LYS A 111 -9.68 4.64 -18.76
C LYS A 111 -9.36 6.05 -19.31
N ALA A 112 -8.42 6.75 -18.67
CA ALA A 112 -7.98 8.07 -19.12
C ALA A 112 -7.30 8.02 -20.51
N ALA A 113 -6.47 7.00 -20.74
CA ALA A 113 -5.82 6.79 -22.02
C ALA A 113 -6.81 6.44 -23.14
N GLU A 114 -7.80 5.58 -22.87
CA GLU A 114 -8.85 5.23 -23.82
C GLU A 114 -9.69 6.47 -24.20
N LYS A 115 -10.05 7.29 -23.22
CA LYS A 115 -10.80 8.53 -23.44
C LYS A 115 -10.01 9.53 -24.30
N ALA A 116 -8.74 9.72 -24.00
CA ALA A 116 -7.87 10.60 -24.79
C ALA A 116 -7.72 10.13 -26.24
N ALA A 117 -7.59 8.82 -26.45
CA ALA A 117 -7.50 8.23 -27.80
C ALA A 117 -8.82 8.43 -28.60
N VAL A 118 -9.96 8.33 -27.97
CA VAL A 118 -11.27 8.59 -28.61
C VAL A 118 -11.41 10.06 -28.98
N GLU A 119 -11.07 10.98 -28.08
CA GLU A 119 -11.11 12.43 -28.36
C GLU A 119 -10.17 12.81 -29.52
N GLU A 120 -8.98 12.23 -29.56
CA GLU A 120 -8.02 12.45 -30.64
C GLU A 120 -8.54 11.93 -31.99
N ALA A 121 -9.17 10.75 -32.01
CA ALA A 121 -9.78 10.18 -33.20
C ALA A 121 -10.98 11.02 -33.68
N GLU A 122 -11.81 11.52 -32.79
CA GLU A 122 -12.95 12.41 -33.14
C GLU A 122 -12.41 13.75 -33.70
N THR A 123 -11.38 14.33 -33.12
CA THR A 123 -10.77 15.59 -33.61
C THR A 123 -10.13 15.39 -34.98
N ALA A 124 -9.51 14.24 -35.24
CA ALA A 124 -8.88 13.92 -36.54
C ALA A 124 -9.92 13.68 -37.65
N SER A 125 -11.15 13.28 -37.29
CA SER A 125 -12.23 13.00 -38.26
C SER A 125 -13.11 14.19 -38.58
N SER A 126 -12.97 15.32 -37.88
CA SER A 126 -13.75 16.56 -38.09
C SER A 126 -13.10 17.59 -39.04
#